data_72ce95a6c490ba6436d1922f833baf40
#
_entry.id   72ce95a6c490ba6436d1922f833baf40
#
_cell.length_a   1.000
_cell.length_b   1.000
_cell.length_c   1.000
_cell.angle_alpha   90.00
_cell.angle_beta   90.00
_cell.angle_gamma   90.00
#
_symmetry.space_group_name_H-M   'P 1'
#
loop_
_entity.id
_entity.type
_entity.pdbx_description
1 polymer ?
#
loop_
_entity_poly.entity_id
_entity_poly.type
_entity_poly.pdbx_seq_one_letter_code
_entity_poly.pdbx_strand_id
1 'polypeptide(L)'
;MVAQLTVKEMAELCVGTERSGDNSVIGAASYNVPGAAGDTSSILKESRAVKNLILADGPAGLRLQPHFVTDKDGNILKGGEGFNGTFLPFENVPEDAVHYYQYCTAIPIGWSLAQSWNTDLLNKAGQIIGEEMEKFNIDLWLAPAMNIHRNPLCGRNFEYFSEDPLLTGKIAGAIINGVQKNKSKGTVIKHFAVNNQEENRYFVNAHVKERVLREIYLKGFEIAIKEAQPLSVMTSSDYSPQQAVEVLTDDILQ
;
A
#
# COMPACT_ATOMS: atom_id res chain seq x y z
N MET A 1 -21.64 -12.89 0.59
CA MET A 1 -21.33 -12.03 1.75
C MET A 1 -21.96 -10.63 1.59
N VAL A 2 -21.58 -9.82 0.59
CA VAL A 2 -22.12 -8.43 0.43
C VAL A 2 -23.65 -8.38 0.43
N ALA A 3 -24.33 -9.29 -0.27
CA ALA A 3 -25.80 -9.37 -0.30
C ALA A 3 -26.46 -9.65 1.07
N GLN A 4 -25.70 -9.96 2.10
CA GLN A 4 -26.17 -10.20 3.48
C GLN A 4 -25.95 -8.99 4.39
N LEU A 5 -25.32 -7.93 3.88
CA LEU A 5 -25.04 -6.71 4.62
C LEU A 5 -26.15 -5.68 4.41
N THR A 6 -26.47 -4.94 5.45
CA THR A 6 -27.29 -3.74 5.32
C THR A 6 -26.52 -2.61 4.65
N VAL A 7 -27.22 -1.61 4.11
CA VAL A 7 -26.58 -0.42 3.52
C VAL A 7 -25.66 0.29 4.53
N LYS A 8 -26.04 0.34 5.80
CA LYS A 8 -25.24 0.92 6.88
C LYS A 8 -23.92 0.14 7.05
N GLU A 9 -24.00 -1.19 7.16
CA GLU A 9 -22.81 -2.06 7.29
C GLU A 9 -21.89 -1.92 6.07
N MET A 10 -22.43 -1.82 4.86
CA MET A 10 -21.64 -1.58 3.64
C MET A 10 -20.93 -0.22 3.68
N ALA A 11 -21.62 0.84 4.12
CA ALA A 11 -21.02 2.15 4.28
C ALA A 11 -19.90 2.15 5.33
N GLU A 12 -20.10 1.45 6.44
CA GLU A 12 -19.10 1.30 7.51
C GLU A 12 -17.84 0.55 7.03
N LEU A 13 -17.97 -0.41 6.11
CA LEU A 13 -16.82 -1.09 5.50
C LEU A 13 -16.00 -0.19 4.55
N CYS A 14 -16.63 0.84 3.98
CA CYS A 14 -15.92 1.80 3.13
C CYS A 14 -15.08 2.81 3.92
N VAL A 15 -15.24 2.85 5.24
CA VAL A 15 -14.51 3.75 6.14
C VAL A 15 -13.48 2.93 6.91
N GLY A 16 -12.20 3.29 6.78
CA GLY A 16 -11.12 2.67 7.55
C GLY A 16 -11.20 3.05 9.04
N THR A 17 -10.44 2.34 9.84
CA THR A 17 -10.21 2.70 11.24
C THR A 17 -8.87 3.43 11.33
N GLU A 18 -8.87 4.67 11.83
CA GLU A 18 -7.66 5.44 12.04
C GLU A 18 -7.48 5.81 13.53
N ARG A 19 -6.24 5.98 13.92
CA ARG A 19 -5.90 6.57 15.21
C ARG A 19 -6.33 8.03 15.21
N SER A 20 -7.20 8.40 16.14
CA SER A 20 -7.55 9.81 16.37
C SER A 20 -6.57 10.46 17.35
N GLY A 21 -6.22 11.73 17.09
CA GLY A 21 -5.39 12.55 17.99
C GLY A 21 -4.04 12.95 17.39
N ASP A 22 -3.20 13.58 18.22
CA ASP A 22 -1.94 14.23 17.82
C ASP A 22 -0.88 13.28 17.20
N ASN A 23 -1.09 11.97 17.29
CA ASN A 23 -0.20 10.94 16.74
C ASN A 23 -0.71 10.34 15.42
N SER A 24 -1.81 10.85 14.88
CA SER A 24 -2.30 10.43 13.56
C SER A 24 -1.48 11.11 12.47
N VAL A 25 -0.61 10.36 11.82
CA VAL A 25 0.21 10.84 10.71
C VAL A 25 -0.26 10.15 9.43
N ILE A 26 -0.43 10.91 8.35
CA ILE A 26 -0.77 10.34 7.04
C ILE A 26 0.22 9.23 6.69
N GLY A 27 -0.31 8.03 6.45
CA GLY A 27 0.48 6.83 6.16
C GLY A 27 1.09 6.15 7.38
N ALA A 28 0.69 6.53 8.61
CA ALA A 28 1.07 5.88 9.85
C ALA A 28 -0.09 5.89 10.87
N ALA A 29 -1.31 5.66 10.39
CA ALA A 29 -2.55 5.83 11.14
C ALA A 29 -3.15 4.50 11.69
N SER A 30 -2.42 3.38 11.58
CA SER A 30 -2.89 2.09 12.08
C SER A 30 -3.05 2.10 13.60
N TYR A 31 -4.13 1.48 14.05
CA TYR A 31 -4.42 1.27 15.47
C TYR A 31 -3.65 0.07 16.05
N ASN A 32 -3.41 -0.94 15.21
CA ASN A 32 -2.90 -2.24 15.64
C ASN A 32 -1.38 -2.37 15.52
N VAL A 33 -0.78 -1.74 14.50
CA VAL A 33 0.67 -1.82 14.25
C VAL A 33 1.25 -0.42 14.12
N PRO A 34 2.10 0.02 15.08
CA PRO A 34 2.71 1.34 15.04
C PRO A 34 3.47 1.62 13.74
N GLY A 35 3.15 2.75 13.10
CA GLY A 35 3.75 3.16 11.84
C GLY A 35 3.15 2.52 10.59
N ALA A 36 2.26 1.52 10.70
CA ALA A 36 1.51 1.03 9.55
C ALA A 36 0.51 2.09 9.05
N ALA A 37 0.20 2.04 7.76
CA ALA A 37 -0.54 3.10 7.08
C ALA A 37 -1.97 3.30 7.60
N GLY A 38 -2.63 2.22 7.98
CA GLY A 38 -3.99 2.23 8.50
C GLY A 38 -4.58 0.83 8.59
N ASP A 39 -5.81 0.77 9.06
CA ASP A 39 -6.57 -0.47 9.22
C ASP A 39 -7.90 -0.35 8.49
N THR A 40 -8.42 -1.44 7.93
CA THR A 40 -9.81 -1.49 7.49
C THR A 40 -10.74 -1.46 8.70
N SER A 41 -12.04 -1.20 8.48
CA SER A 41 -13.02 -1.15 9.56
C SER A 41 -13.06 -2.44 10.38
N SER A 42 -13.06 -2.31 11.70
CA SER A 42 -13.21 -3.43 12.65
C SER A 42 -14.66 -3.62 13.13
N ILE A 43 -15.57 -2.77 12.72
CA ILE A 43 -16.96 -2.71 13.23
C ILE A 43 -17.71 -4.04 13.01
N LEU A 44 -17.45 -4.72 11.89
CA LEU A 44 -18.13 -5.97 11.54
C LEU A 44 -17.37 -7.23 12.01
N LYS A 45 -16.29 -7.08 12.78
CA LYS A 45 -15.48 -8.21 13.24
C LYS A 45 -16.29 -9.17 14.11
N GLU A 46 -16.97 -8.65 15.12
CA GLU A 46 -17.76 -9.43 16.08
C GLU A 46 -19.10 -9.90 15.50
N SER A 47 -19.81 -9.00 14.78
CA SER A 47 -21.16 -9.26 14.30
C SER A 47 -21.24 -10.10 13.02
N ARG A 48 -20.20 -10.05 12.18
CA ARG A 48 -20.18 -10.66 10.84
C ARG A 48 -18.93 -11.48 10.56
N ALA A 49 -18.00 -11.59 11.51
CA ALA A 49 -16.70 -12.23 11.34
C ALA A 49 -15.88 -11.66 10.15
N VAL A 50 -16.06 -10.36 9.85
CA VAL A 50 -15.25 -9.66 8.86
C VAL A 50 -13.97 -9.20 9.53
N LYS A 51 -12.84 -9.81 9.14
CA LYS A 51 -11.51 -9.46 9.66
C LYS A 51 -11.16 -8.04 9.23
N ASN A 52 -10.68 -7.20 10.16
CA ASN A 52 -10.01 -5.99 9.77
C ASN A 52 -8.61 -6.33 9.25
N LEU A 53 -8.15 -5.62 8.23
CA LEU A 53 -6.86 -5.82 7.59
C LEU A 53 -5.94 -4.65 7.94
N ILE A 54 -4.68 -4.94 8.20
CA ILE A 54 -3.66 -3.95 8.51
C ILE A 54 -2.85 -3.68 7.24
N LEU A 55 -2.74 -2.40 6.88
CA LEU A 55 -2.09 -1.95 5.65
C LEU A 55 -0.78 -1.23 5.98
N ALA A 56 0.31 -1.63 5.36
CA ALA A 56 1.58 -0.92 5.48
C ALA A 56 2.02 -0.32 4.14
N ASP A 57 2.51 0.91 4.20
CA ASP A 57 3.12 1.58 3.06
C ASP A 57 4.59 1.16 2.90
N GLY A 58 5.25 1.67 1.87
CA GLY A 58 6.69 1.52 1.66
C GLY A 58 7.06 0.71 0.42
N PRO A 59 7.03 1.29 -0.81
CA PRO A 59 7.44 0.61 -2.04
C PRO A 59 8.90 0.14 -2.06
N ALA A 60 9.74 0.72 -1.20
CA ALA A 60 11.14 0.33 -1.03
C ALA A 60 11.40 -0.49 0.28
N GLY A 61 10.42 -1.23 0.74
CA GLY A 61 10.40 -1.98 1.99
C GLY A 61 9.28 -1.51 2.90
N LEU A 62 8.82 -2.37 3.80
CA LEU A 62 7.73 -2.00 4.73
C LEU A 62 8.13 -0.79 5.57
N ARG A 63 7.23 0.19 5.65
CA ARG A 63 7.41 1.36 6.50
C ARG A 63 6.58 1.22 7.76
N LEU A 64 7.26 0.89 8.85
CA LEU A 64 6.72 0.76 10.19
C LEU A 64 7.51 1.67 11.15
N GLN A 65 6.96 1.97 12.31
CA GLN A 65 7.71 2.66 13.36
C GLN A 65 8.78 1.72 13.92
N PRO A 66 10.07 2.02 13.76
CA PRO A 66 11.13 1.05 14.09
C PRO A 66 11.18 0.66 15.58
N HIS A 67 10.75 1.55 16.46
CA HIS A 67 10.74 1.35 17.89
C HIS A 67 9.48 1.95 18.51
N PHE A 68 8.77 1.17 19.29
CA PHE A 68 7.65 1.65 20.11
C PHE A 68 7.67 1.02 21.49
N VAL A 69 6.92 1.60 22.41
CA VAL A 69 6.87 1.19 23.82
C VAL A 69 5.41 0.98 24.23
N THR A 70 5.16 -0.05 25.01
CA THR A 70 3.85 -0.27 25.63
C THR A 70 3.98 -0.25 27.16
N ASP A 71 2.86 0.04 27.83
CA ASP A 71 2.71 -0.30 29.24
C ASP A 71 2.55 -1.82 29.45
N LYS A 72 2.44 -2.25 30.69
CA LYS A 72 2.23 -3.66 31.06
C LYS A 72 0.94 -4.26 30.52
N ASP A 73 -0.05 -3.44 30.22
CA ASP A 73 -1.37 -3.84 29.73
C ASP A 73 -1.41 -3.88 28.18
N GLY A 74 -0.27 -3.55 27.53
CA GLY A 74 -0.11 -3.56 26.09
C GLY A 74 -0.56 -2.27 25.36
N ASN A 75 -0.88 -1.20 26.11
CA ASN A 75 -1.24 0.07 25.49
C ASN A 75 0.01 0.78 24.98
N ILE A 76 -0.03 1.22 23.72
CA ILE A 76 1.10 1.92 23.07
C ILE A 76 1.23 3.32 23.67
N LEU A 77 2.43 3.63 24.15
CA LEU A 77 2.76 4.94 24.72
C LEU A 77 2.98 5.97 23.60
N LYS A 78 2.70 7.24 23.94
CA LYS A 78 2.99 8.37 23.04
C LYS A 78 4.49 8.57 22.90
N GLY A 79 4.93 8.88 21.68
CA GLY A 79 6.33 9.12 21.34
C GLY A 79 6.83 8.19 20.23
N GLY A 80 8.11 8.28 19.96
CA GLY A 80 8.77 7.54 18.88
C GLY A 80 8.94 8.37 17.61
N GLU A 81 8.93 7.72 16.45
CA GLU A 81 9.14 8.40 15.17
C GLU A 81 7.92 9.23 14.78
N GLY A 82 8.11 10.54 14.62
CA GLY A 82 7.13 11.46 14.11
C GLY A 82 7.20 11.62 12.59
N PHE A 83 6.31 12.45 12.07
CA PHE A 83 6.34 12.87 10.65
C PHE A 83 7.70 13.49 10.30
N ASN A 84 8.23 13.19 9.14
CA ASN A 84 9.57 13.63 8.66
C ASN A 84 10.78 13.01 9.40
N GLY A 85 10.64 11.87 10.04
CA GLY A 85 11.76 11.19 10.70
C GLY A 85 12.25 11.89 11.97
N THR A 86 11.47 12.82 12.52
CA THR A 86 11.76 13.40 13.82
C THR A 86 11.48 12.37 14.92
N PHE A 87 12.41 12.21 15.85
CA PHE A 87 12.18 11.39 17.02
C PHE A 87 11.55 12.22 18.13
N LEU A 88 10.38 11.76 18.63
CA LEU A 88 9.70 12.32 19.78
C LEU A 88 10.00 11.43 21.00
N PRO A 89 10.47 11.99 22.14
CA PRO A 89 10.65 11.20 23.35
C PRO A 89 9.35 10.52 23.76
N PHE A 90 9.45 9.30 24.28
CA PHE A 90 8.29 8.65 24.87
C PHE A 90 7.90 9.34 26.16
N GLU A 91 6.60 9.63 26.29
CA GLU A 91 6.05 10.31 27.47
C GLU A 91 5.65 9.30 28.54
N ASN A 92 5.93 9.64 29.82
CA ASN A 92 5.47 8.90 31.00
C ASN A 92 5.76 7.39 30.94
N VAL A 93 6.98 7.00 30.58
CA VAL A 93 7.39 5.60 30.46
C VAL A 93 7.44 4.95 31.85
N PRO A 94 6.59 3.94 32.15
CA PRO A 94 6.66 3.20 33.41
C PRO A 94 7.96 2.39 33.53
N GLU A 95 8.35 2.02 34.74
CA GLU A 95 9.53 1.17 34.97
C GLU A 95 9.37 -0.24 34.36
N ASP A 96 8.13 -0.73 34.26
CA ASP A 96 7.76 -2.03 33.70
C ASP A 96 7.34 -1.97 32.24
N ALA A 97 7.63 -0.86 31.56
CA ALA A 97 7.34 -0.70 30.14
C ALA A 97 8.10 -1.69 29.26
N VAL A 98 7.44 -2.16 28.20
CA VAL A 98 8.02 -3.11 27.25
C VAL A 98 8.40 -2.40 25.96
N HIS A 99 9.65 -2.59 25.54
CA HIS A 99 10.19 -2.02 24.31
C HIS A 99 10.11 -3.01 23.18
N TYR A 100 9.57 -2.58 22.04
CA TYR A 100 9.43 -3.38 20.81
C TYR A 100 10.23 -2.76 19.67
N TYR A 101 10.84 -3.63 18.85
CA TYR A 101 11.62 -3.23 17.71
C TYR A 101 11.11 -3.96 16.46
N GLN A 102 10.76 -3.20 15.41
CA GLN A 102 10.24 -3.71 14.15
C GLN A 102 11.02 -3.12 12.96
N TYR A 103 12.30 -3.50 12.88
CA TYR A 103 13.16 -3.10 11.78
C TYR A 103 12.80 -3.88 10.52
N CYS A 104 12.48 -3.16 9.45
CA CYS A 104 12.15 -3.72 8.15
C CYS A 104 13.33 -3.56 7.19
N THR A 105 13.43 -4.48 6.22
CA THR A 105 14.48 -4.47 5.20
C THR A 105 14.20 -3.39 4.16
N ALA A 106 15.12 -2.46 3.97
CA ALA A 106 15.11 -1.56 2.83
C ALA A 106 15.56 -2.31 1.57
N ILE A 107 14.67 -2.45 0.60
CA ILE A 107 15.00 -2.92 -0.74
C ILE A 107 15.32 -1.72 -1.65
N PRO A 108 16.05 -1.91 -2.76
CA PRO A 108 16.25 -0.83 -3.71
C PRO A 108 14.94 -0.24 -4.21
N ILE A 109 14.95 1.04 -4.56
CA ILE A 109 13.77 1.72 -5.11
C ILE A 109 13.28 1.05 -6.39
N GLY A 110 11.98 1.17 -6.70
CA GLY A 110 11.34 0.50 -7.83
C GLY A 110 12.06 0.70 -9.16
N TRP A 111 12.45 1.94 -9.46
CA TRP A 111 13.22 2.25 -10.65
C TRP A 111 14.55 1.48 -10.72
N SER A 112 15.32 1.43 -9.63
CA SER A 112 16.59 0.70 -9.57
C SER A 112 16.38 -0.81 -9.76
N LEU A 113 15.37 -1.38 -9.14
CA LEU A 113 15.01 -2.80 -9.31
C LEU A 113 14.66 -3.11 -10.77
N ALA A 114 13.89 -2.24 -11.43
CA ALA A 114 13.50 -2.43 -12.82
C ALA A 114 14.68 -2.41 -13.82
N GLN A 115 15.76 -1.68 -13.51
CA GLN A 115 16.99 -1.67 -14.32
C GLN A 115 17.66 -3.04 -14.42
N SER A 116 17.37 -3.92 -13.49
CA SER A 116 17.93 -5.29 -13.52
C SER A 116 17.29 -6.16 -14.61
N TRP A 117 16.08 -5.88 -15.05
CA TRP A 117 15.25 -6.68 -15.95
C TRP A 117 15.08 -8.15 -15.47
N ASN A 118 15.32 -8.40 -14.20
CA ASN A 118 15.40 -9.73 -13.62
C ASN A 118 14.15 -10.03 -12.75
N THR A 119 13.18 -10.71 -13.33
CA THR A 119 11.94 -11.09 -12.65
C THR A 119 12.17 -12.03 -11.46
N ASP A 120 13.21 -12.87 -11.47
CA ASP A 120 13.52 -13.76 -10.35
C ASP A 120 14.04 -12.96 -9.15
N LEU A 121 14.85 -11.92 -9.39
CA LEU A 121 15.29 -10.99 -8.36
C LEU A 121 14.10 -10.29 -7.71
N LEU A 122 13.16 -9.78 -8.52
CA LEU A 122 11.95 -9.10 -8.02
C LEU A 122 11.05 -10.06 -7.24
N ASN A 123 10.93 -11.31 -7.68
CA ASN A 123 10.19 -12.33 -6.95
C ASN A 123 10.83 -12.62 -5.59
N LYS A 124 12.16 -12.70 -5.49
CA LYS A 124 12.87 -12.84 -4.21
C LYS A 124 12.69 -11.63 -3.31
N ALA A 125 12.78 -10.41 -3.85
CA ALA A 125 12.50 -9.19 -3.08
C ALA A 125 11.06 -9.21 -2.52
N GLY A 126 10.09 -9.63 -3.32
CA GLY A 126 8.71 -9.82 -2.87
C GLY A 126 8.57 -10.86 -1.75
N GLN A 127 9.32 -11.96 -1.81
CA GLN A 127 9.31 -12.97 -0.73
C GLN A 127 9.79 -12.40 0.60
N ILE A 128 10.87 -11.61 0.59
CA ILE A 128 11.38 -10.94 1.80
C ILE A 128 10.29 -10.04 2.40
N ILE A 129 9.61 -9.24 1.58
CA ILE A 129 8.51 -8.40 2.04
C ILE A 129 7.37 -9.25 2.61
N GLY A 130 6.97 -10.32 1.95
CA GLY A 130 5.91 -11.23 2.42
C GLY A 130 6.24 -11.89 3.77
N GLU A 131 7.50 -12.26 4.00
CA GLU A 131 7.99 -12.79 5.27
C GLU A 131 7.96 -11.74 6.38
N GLU A 132 8.36 -10.51 6.08
CA GLU A 132 8.28 -9.40 7.04
C GLU A 132 6.83 -9.00 7.35
N MET A 133 5.93 -9.02 6.36
CA MET A 133 4.50 -8.82 6.57
C MET A 133 3.94 -9.85 7.58
N GLU A 134 4.35 -11.11 7.47
CA GLU A 134 3.97 -12.14 8.44
C GLU A 134 4.51 -11.83 9.82
N LYS A 135 5.81 -11.51 9.91
CA LYS A 135 6.50 -11.22 11.16
C LYS A 135 5.90 -10.02 11.91
N PHE A 136 5.47 -8.98 11.19
CA PHE A 136 4.96 -7.74 11.77
C PHE A 136 3.43 -7.61 11.70
N ASN A 137 2.74 -8.71 11.39
CA ASN A 137 1.27 -8.77 11.34
C ASN A 137 0.65 -7.74 10.38
N ILE A 138 1.25 -7.56 9.20
CA ILE A 138 0.70 -6.76 8.11
C ILE A 138 -0.08 -7.67 7.16
N ASP A 139 -1.27 -7.28 6.75
CA ASP A 139 -2.10 -8.05 5.82
C ASP A 139 -1.92 -7.60 4.36
N LEU A 140 -1.86 -6.29 4.14
CA LEU A 140 -1.74 -5.70 2.80
C LEU A 140 -0.55 -4.74 2.72
N TRP A 141 0.29 -4.96 1.73
CA TRP A 141 1.36 -4.03 1.35
C TRP A 141 0.87 -3.05 0.30
N LEU A 142 0.90 -1.74 0.59
CA LEU A 142 0.48 -0.67 -0.32
C LEU A 142 1.51 -0.44 -1.44
N ALA A 143 1.81 -1.51 -2.15
CA ALA A 143 2.73 -1.58 -3.29
C ALA A 143 2.46 -2.88 -4.08
N PRO A 144 3.05 -3.04 -5.31
CA PRO A 144 3.94 -2.09 -5.98
C PRO A 144 3.23 -0.86 -6.54
N ALA A 145 3.99 0.23 -6.64
CA ALA A 145 3.57 1.42 -7.37
C ALA A 145 4.05 1.31 -8.82
N MET A 146 3.15 1.55 -9.80
CA MET A 146 3.44 1.14 -11.17
C MET A 146 2.96 2.13 -12.25
N ASN A 147 2.84 3.41 -11.90
CA ASN A 147 2.55 4.44 -12.89
C ASN A 147 3.74 4.65 -13.85
N ILE A 148 3.45 5.14 -15.03
CA ILE A 148 4.43 5.31 -16.09
C ILE A 148 5.31 6.55 -15.86
N HIS A 149 6.62 6.42 -16.04
CA HIS A 149 7.58 7.53 -16.06
C HIS A 149 7.35 8.42 -17.29
N ARG A 150 6.40 9.33 -17.21
CA ARG A 150 6.09 10.26 -18.30
C ARG A 150 6.96 11.50 -18.28
N ASN A 151 7.20 12.03 -17.08
CA ASN A 151 8.00 13.23 -16.87
C ASN A 151 9.10 12.92 -15.84
N PRO A 152 10.39 13.14 -16.17
CA PRO A 152 11.50 12.87 -15.25
C PRO A 152 11.44 13.69 -13.96
N LEU A 153 10.72 14.82 -13.96
CA LEU A 153 10.54 15.68 -12.78
C LEU A 153 9.40 15.25 -11.86
N CYS A 154 8.66 14.18 -12.18
CA CYS A 154 7.64 13.67 -11.28
C CYS A 154 8.29 13.17 -9.98
N GLY A 155 7.89 13.73 -8.85
CA GLY A 155 8.48 13.46 -7.53
C GLY A 155 8.34 12.01 -7.03
N ARG A 156 7.48 11.20 -7.66
CA ARG A 156 7.26 9.78 -7.30
C ARG A 156 7.88 8.78 -8.27
N ASN A 157 8.64 9.21 -9.27
CA ASN A 157 9.30 8.29 -10.20
C ASN A 157 10.23 7.27 -9.50
N PHE A 158 10.77 7.60 -8.33
CA PHE A 158 11.63 6.69 -7.58
C PHE A 158 10.93 5.36 -7.22
N GLU A 159 9.63 5.39 -6.94
CA GLU A 159 8.86 4.20 -6.57
C GLU A 159 8.23 3.46 -7.75
N TYR A 160 8.15 4.11 -8.92
CA TYR A 160 7.66 3.51 -10.16
C TYR A 160 8.78 2.77 -10.90
N PHE A 161 8.42 1.91 -11.86
CA PHE A 161 9.38 1.01 -12.48
C PHE A 161 9.99 1.54 -13.78
N SER A 162 9.16 2.01 -14.74
CA SER A 162 9.62 2.36 -16.07
C SER A 162 8.65 3.28 -16.82
N GLU A 163 9.11 3.82 -17.96
CA GLU A 163 8.26 4.42 -18.99
C GLU A 163 7.58 3.35 -19.88
N ASP A 164 8.14 2.12 -19.89
CA ASP A 164 7.62 1.01 -20.66
C ASP A 164 6.56 0.24 -19.85
N PRO A 165 5.31 0.17 -20.34
CA PRO A 165 4.23 -0.53 -19.66
C PRO A 165 4.43 -2.05 -19.60
N LEU A 166 5.12 -2.66 -20.59
CA LEU A 166 5.41 -4.09 -20.57
C LEU A 166 6.40 -4.42 -19.45
N LEU A 167 7.50 -3.69 -19.39
CA LEU A 167 8.50 -3.85 -18.31
C LEU A 167 7.86 -3.59 -16.95
N THR A 168 7.11 -2.51 -16.81
CA THR A 168 6.38 -2.18 -15.57
C THR A 168 5.47 -3.32 -15.13
N GLY A 169 4.67 -3.86 -16.03
CA GLY A 169 3.73 -4.94 -15.71
C GLY A 169 4.44 -6.25 -15.31
N LYS A 170 5.51 -6.63 -16.02
CA LYS A 170 6.27 -7.86 -15.72
C LYS A 170 7.01 -7.76 -14.39
N ILE A 171 7.65 -6.64 -14.12
CA ILE A 171 8.36 -6.39 -12.85
C ILE A 171 7.36 -6.34 -11.69
N ALA A 172 6.24 -5.64 -11.84
CA ALA A 172 5.18 -5.63 -10.84
C ALA A 172 4.62 -7.04 -10.60
N GLY A 173 4.29 -7.79 -11.65
CA GLY A 173 3.81 -9.17 -11.52
C GLY A 173 4.78 -10.08 -10.77
N ALA A 174 6.08 -9.93 -11.02
CA ALA A 174 7.09 -10.73 -10.35
C ALA A 174 7.16 -10.46 -8.84
N ILE A 175 7.15 -9.20 -8.43
CA ILE A 175 7.19 -8.85 -6.99
C ILE A 175 5.88 -9.22 -6.27
N ILE A 176 4.73 -9.03 -6.91
CA ILE A 176 3.42 -9.46 -6.40
C ILE A 176 3.41 -10.96 -6.13
N ASN A 177 3.82 -11.77 -7.11
CA ASN A 177 3.94 -13.22 -6.97
C ASN A 177 4.89 -13.61 -5.83
N GLY A 178 5.94 -12.84 -5.59
CA GLY A 178 6.85 -13.04 -4.47
C GLY A 178 6.16 -12.85 -3.12
N VAL A 179 5.51 -11.71 -2.92
CA VAL A 179 4.77 -11.38 -1.68
C VAL A 179 3.66 -12.41 -1.42
N GLN A 180 2.85 -12.71 -2.43
CA GLN A 180 1.67 -13.56 -2.33
C GLN A 180 1.99 -15.07 -2.32
N LYS A 181 3.27 -15.49 -2.32
CA LYS A 181 3.66 -16.85 -1.92
C LYS A 181 3.19 -17.17 -0.51
N ASN A 182 3.22 -16.19 0.38
CA ASN A 182 2.51 -16.25 1.63
C ASN A 182 1.02 -15.93 1.37
N LYS A 183 0.18 -16.97 1.33
CA LYS A 183 -1.24 -16.88 0.99
C LYS A 183 -2.09 -16.01 1.93
N SER A 184 -1.55 -15.66 3.09
CA SER A 184 -2.22 -14.78 4.06
C SER A 184 -1.93 -13.30 3.80
N LYS A 185 -1.02 -12.97 2.88
CA LYS A 185 -0.54 -11.61 2.60
C LYS A 185 -0.90 -11.19 1.19
N GLY A 186 -1.17 -9.90 1.01
CA GLY A 186 -1.57 -9.35 -0.27
C GLY A 186 -0.86 -8.06 -0.63
N THR A 187 -0.94 -7.72 -1.90
CA THR A 187 -0.43 -6.49 -2.47
C THR A 187 -1.57 -5.59 -2.92
N VAL A 188 -1.32 -4.29 -2.89
CA VAL A 188 -2.22 -3.25 -3.39
C VAL A 188 -1.50 -2.48 -4.48
N ILE A 189 -1.77 -2.81 -5.74
CA ILE A 189 -1.17 -2.09 -6.86
C ILE A 189 -1.69 -0.66 -6.93
N LYS A 190 -0.83 0.29 -7.23
CA LYS A 190 -1.15 1.72 -7.17
C LYS A 190 -0.41 2.54 -8.21
N HIS A 191 -0.88 3.68 -8.62
CA HIS A 191 -2.17 4.32 -8.33
C HIS A 191 -3.02 4.24 -9.61
N PHE A 192 -4.13 3.58 -9.57
CA PHE A 192 -4.98 3.33 -10.73
C PHE A 192 -5.95 4.52 -10.94
N ALA A 193 -5.75 5.34 -11.99
CA ALA A 193 -4.69 5.32 -12.96
C ALA A 193 -4.17 6.75 -13.22
N VAL A 194 -3.10 6.85 -14.03
CA VAL A 194 -2.57 8.12 -14.57
C VAL A 194 -1.97 9.06 -13.52
N ASN A 195 -1.49 8.55 -12.39
CA ASN A 195 -0.80 9.35 -11.37
C ASN A 195 0.67 9.61 -11.80
N ASN A 196 0.86 10.48 -12.80
CA ASN A 196 2.16 10.77 -13.40
C ASN A 196 2.69 12.16 -13.08
N GLN A 197 2.02 12.87 -12.17
CA GLN A 197 2.34 14.22 -11.74
C GLN A 197 2.00 14.38 -10.26
N GLU A 198 2.90 15.04 -9.50
CA GLU A 198 2.67 15.34 -8.09
C GLU A 198 2.31 16.82 -7.84
N GLU A 199 2.67 17.71 -8.76
CA GLU A 199 2.28 19.11 -8.68
C GLU A 199 0.76 19.24 -8.81
N ASN A 200 0.14 19.90 -7.84
CA ASN A 200 -1.32 20.07 -7.73
C ASN A 200 -2.13 18.75 -7.71
N ARG A 201 -1.55 17.65 -7.26
CA ARG A 201 -2.13 16.31 -7.29
C ARG A 201 -3.60 16.22 -6.88
N TYR A 202 -4.02 16.99 -5.88
CA TYR A 202 -5.41 16.98 -5.40
C TYR A 202 -6.40 17.77 -6.26
N PHE A 203 -5.91 18.55 -7.22
CA PHE A 203 -6.72 19.45 -8.04
C PHE A 203 -6.53 19.22 -9.54
N VAL A 204 -5.62 18.33 -9.92
CA VAL A 204 -5.37 18.00 -11.32
C VAL A 204 -6.47 17.07 -11.84
N ASN A 205 -6.91 17.32 -13.07
CA ASN A 205 -7.77 16.41 -13.81
C ASN A 205 -7.01 15.93 -15.04
N ALA A 206 -6.57 14.67 -15.04
CA ALA A 206 -5.78 14.11 -16.12
C ALA A 206 -6.66 13.75 -17.31
N HIS A 207 -6.39 14.39 -18.45
CA HIS A 207 -7.05 14.09 -19.72
C HIS A 207 -6.15 13.25 -20.61
N VAL A 208 -6.58 12.04 -20.94
CA VAL A 208 -5.82 11.10 -21.77
C VAL A 208 -6.73 10.60 -22.89
N LYS A 209 -6.19 10.49 -24.12
CA LYS A 209 -6.91 9.85 -25.22
C LYS A 209 -7.07 8.36 -24.94
N GLU A 210 -8.22 7.79 -25.21
CA GLU A 210 -8.56 6.39 -24.89
C GLU A 210 -7.50 5.38 -25.36
N ARG A 211 -7.03 5.48 -26.60
CA ARG A 211 -5.99 4.61 -27.12
C ARG A 211 -4.71 4.65 -26.27
N VAL A 212 -4.26 5.86 -25.91
CA VAL A 212 -3.05 6.05 -25.08
C VAL A 212 -3.27 5.54 -23.66
N LEU A 213 -4.47 5.75 -23.12
CA LEU A 213 -4.87 5.22 -21.83
C LEU A 213 -4.72 3.69 -21.81
N ARG A 214 -5.28 2.98 -22.78
CA ARG A 214 -5.27 1.51 -22.86
C ARG A 214 -3.90 0.93 -23.19
N GLU A 215 -3.19 1.52 -24.16
CA GLU A 215 -1.93 0.96 -24.66
C GLU A 215 -0.72 1.27 -23.74
N ILE A 216 -0.79 2.33 -22.94
CA ILE A 216 0.33 2.77 -22.09
C ILE A 216 -0.06 2.76 -20.61
N TYR A 217 -1.00 3.60 -20.19
CA TYR A 217 -1.24 3.84 -18.76
C TYR A 217 -1.90 2.67 -18.03
N LEU A 218 -2.79 1.94 -18.71
CA LEU A 218 -3.48 0.76 -18.14
C LEU A 218 -2.75 -0.55 -18.43
N LYS A 219 -1.91 -0.59 -19.47
CA LYS A 219 -1.29 -1.84 -19.93
C LYS A 219 -0.45 -2.54 -18.87
N GLY A 220 0.30 -1.79 -18.08
CA GLY A 220 1.07 -2.35 -16.96
C GLY A 220 0.16 -2.98 -15.90
N PHE A 221 -0.93 -2.32 -15.55
CA PHE A 221 -1.93 -2.84 -14.61
C PHE A 221 -2.61 -4.10 -15.16
N GLU A 222 -3.02 -4.11 -16.43
CA GLU A 222 -3.59 -5.28 -17.08
C GLU A 222 -2.67 -6.50 -16.98
N ILE A 223 -1.38 -6.33 -17.28
CA ILE A 223 -0.39 -7.41 -17.21
C ILE A 223 -0.25 -7.91 -15.77
N ALA A 224 -0.07 -7.02 -14.81
CA ALA A 224 0.10 -7.38 -13.41
C ALA A 224 -1.13 -8.11 -12.84
N ILE A 225 -2.35 -7.66 -13.18
CA ILE A 225 -3.59 -8.30 -12.76
C ILE A 225 -3.72 -9.70 -13.36
N LYS A 226 -3.50 -9.85 -14.67
CA LYS A 226 -3.65 -11.15 -15.35
C LYS A 226 -2.60 -12.18 -14.93
N GLU A 227 -1.36 -11.74 -14.64
CA GLU A 227 -0.25 -12.64 -14.35
C GLU A 227 -0.03 -12.92 -12.85
N ALA A 228 -0.47 -12.03 -11.97
CA ALA A 228 -0.16 -12.12 -10.54
C ALA A 228 -1.35 -11.93 -9.60
N GLN A 229 -2.48 -11.45 -10.08
CA GLN A 229 -3.72 -11.31 -9.32
C GLN A 229 -3.53 -10.62 -7.95
N PRO A 230 -3.10 -9.35 -7.92
CA PRO A 230 -2.96 -8.60 -6.66
C PRO A 230 -4.30 -8.56 -5.92
N LEU A 231 -4.26 -8.60 -4.58
CA LEU A 231 -5.49 -8.66 -3.78
C LEU A 231 -6.30 -7.36 -3.80
N SER A 232 -5.68 -6.23 -4.11
CA SER A 232 -6.35 -4.93 -4.09
C SER A 232 -5.73 -3.95 -5.08
N VAL A 233 -6.49 -2.90 -5.38
CA VAL A 233 -6.09 -1.80 -6.25
C VAL A 233 -6.36 -0.49 -5.53
N MET A 234 -5.38 0.41 -5.49
CA MET A 234 -5.54 1.78 -4.98
C MET A 234 -5.80 2.72 -6.15
N THR A 235 -6.94 3.40 -6.13
CA THR A 235 -7.27 4.41 -7.15
C THR A 235 -6.42 5.66 -6.99
N SER A 236 -6.20 6.36 -8.10
CA SER A 236 -5.48 7.63 -8.14
C SER A 236 -6.39 8.82 -7.80
N SER A 237 -5.80 9.88 -7.27
CA SER A 237 -6.50 11.18 -7.11
C SER A 237 -6.62 11.95 -8.43
N ASP A 238 -5.79 11.65 -9.41
CA ASP A 238 -5.64 12.41 -10.67
C ASP A 238 -6.65 11.99 -11.75
N TYR A 239 -7.39 10.90 -11.49
CA TYR A 239 -8.40 10.36 -12.38
C TYR A 239 -9.68 10.09 -11.60
N SER A 240 -10.84 10.42 -12.17
CA SER A 240 -12.12 10.23 -11.46
C SER A 240 -12.24 8.80 -10.91
N PRO A 241 -12.49 8.61 -9.61
CA PRO A 241 -12.62 7.27 -9.03
C PRO A 241 -13.71 6.41 -9.72
N GLN A 242 -14.79 7.02 -10.19
CA GLN A 242 -15.85 6.32 -10.91
C GLN A 242 -15.36 5.77 -12.25
N GLN A 243 -14.69 6.58 -13.06
CA GLN A 243 -14.12 6.14 -14.33
C GLN A 243 -13.04 5.07 -14.13
N ALA A 244 -12.24 5.19 -13.08
CA ALA A 244 -11.25 4.16 -12.73
C ALA A 244 -11.91 2.82 -12.39
N VAL A 245 -13.02 2.84 -11.65
CA VAL A 245 -13.76 1.61 -11.28
C VAL A 245 -14.42 0.99 -12.51
N GLU A 246 -15.05 1.78 -13.38
CA GLU A 246 -15.67 1.30 -14.64
C GLU A 246 -14.64 0.58 -15.52
N VAL A 247 -13.50 1.20 -15.78
CA VAL A 247 -12.45 0.58 -16.60
C VAL A 247 -11.89 -0.68 -15.93
N LEU A 248 -11.74 -0.69 -14.61
CA LEU A 248 -11.23 -1.87 -13.90
C LEU A 248 -12.21 -3.03 -14.00
N THR A 249 -13.50 -2.79 -13.78
CA THR A 249 -14.52 -3.84 -13.76
C THR A 249 -14.89 -4.33 -15.14
N ASP A 250 -15.03 -3.44 -16.10
CA ASP A 250 -15.57 -3.79 -17.42
C ASP A 250 -14.50 -4.28 -18.40
N ASP A 251 -13.27 -3.76 -18.29
CA ASP A 251 -12.23 -4.01 -19.28
C ASP A 251 -11.06 -4.88 -18.81
N ILE A 252 -10.77 -4.93 -17.52
CA ILE A 252 -9.55 -5.59 -17.00
C ILE A 252 -9.87 -6.86 -16.22
N LEU A 253 -10.95 -6.88 -15.45
CA LEU A 253 -11.31 -8.03 -14.60
C LEU A 253 -12.19 -9.07 -15.31
N GLN A 254 -12.66 -8.79 -16.52
CA GLN A 254 -13.31 -9.77 -17.39
C GLN A 254 -12.26 -10.58 -18.15
#